data_c70a5be8c6d14300f0c9a4ddb85349e7
#
_entry.id   c70a5be8c6d14300f0c9a4ddb85349e7
#
_cell.length_a   1.000
_cell.length_b   1.000
_cell.length_c   1.000
_cell.angle_alpha   90.00
_cell.angle_beta   90.00
_cell.angle_gamma   90.00
#
_symmetry.space_group_name_H-M   'P 1'
#
loop_
_entity.id
_entity.type
_entity.pdbx_description
1 polymer ?
#
loop_
_entity_poly.entity_id
_entity_poly.type
_entity_poly.pdbx_seq_one_letter_code
_entity_poly.pdbx_strand_id
1 'polypeptide(L)'
;ALGVHRLVNLGYADSGLHGDAVQVDGGPVPLCAAPLAESAQRLADVLLEEDADVVVTYDPNGGYGHPDHVRVHQLGVRAAEIAGTPQVFEATVPRDLLLRGIKLASKVYRFPPEFDPTSFERAFTASADVTHRVDVRRYADAKRASMAAHASQATADDGDRTLAAFLRMPKPLYRRVFGTEYYRLRP
;
A
#
# COMPACT_ATOMS: atom_id res chain seq x y z
N ALA A 1 -6.33 16.73 -4.24
CA ALA A 1 -5.69 16.63 -5.55
C ALA A 1 -6.25 15.49 -6.40
N LEU A 2 -6.58 14.33 -5.80
CA LEU A 2 -7.15 13.16 -6.52
C LEU A 2 -8.69 13.09 -6.48
N GLY A 3 -9.36 14.12 -5.97
CA GLY A 3 -10.82 14.13 -5.84
C GLY A 3 -11.35 13.39 -4.61
N VAL A 4 -10.50 13.21 -3.58
CA VAL A 4 -10.93 12.66 -2.29
C VAL A 4 -11.95 13.61 -1.67
N HIS A 5 -13.11 13.08 -1.31
CA HIS A 5 -14.21 13.85 -0.73
C HIS A 5 -13.99 14.12 0.76
N ARG A 6 -13.55 13.10 1.51
CA ARG A 6 -13.33 13.17 2.96
C ARG A 6 -12.02 12.49 3.34
N LEU A 7 -11.29 13.06 4.28
CA LEU A 7 -10.11 12.47 4.92
C LEU A 7 -10.37 12.35 6.41
N VAL A 8 -10.24 11.15 6.95
CA VAL A 8 -10.36 10.88 8.39
C VAL A 8 -9.02 10.36 8.91
N ASN A 9 -8.47 11.03 9.92
CA ASN A 9 -7.27 10.58 10.60
C ASN A 9 -7.66 9.84 11.88
N LEU A 10 -7.31 8.54 11.98
CA LEU A 10 -7.62 7.72 13.14
C LEU A 10 -6.69 7.99 14.35
N GLY A 11 -5.67 8.83 14.20
CA GLY A 11 -4.83 9.32 15.30
C GLY A 11 -3.76 8.34 15.80
N TYR A 12 -3.35 7.37 14.99
CA TYR A 12 -2.23 6.48 15.31
C TYR A 12 -0.90 7.03 14.79
N ALA A 13 0.19 6.70 15.49
CA ALA A 13 1.55 6.97 15.03
C ALA A 13 2.05 5.85 14.12
N ASP A 14 3.09 6.16 13.35
CA ASP A 14 3.88 5.17 12.61
C ASP A 14 4.56 4.20 13.58
N SER A 15 4.56 2.90 13.25
CA SER A 15 5.12 1.85 14.11
C SER A 15 6.59 1.56 13.81
N GLY A 16 7.20 2.28 12.89
CA GLY A 16 8.57 2.03 12.44
C GLY A 16 8.69 0.85 11.48
N LEU A 17 9.84 0.75 10.83
CA LEU A 17 10.10 -0.25 9.80
C LEU A 17 10.00 -1.71 10.31
N HIS A 18 10.27 -1.91 11.60
CA HIS A 18 10.19 -3.22 12.26
C HIS A 18 8.99 -3.38 13.19
N GLY A 19 8.11 -2.37 13.28
CA GLY A 19 6.96 -2.38 14.18
C GLY A 19 7.32 -2.22 15.66
N ASP A 20 8.50 -1.71 15.94
CA ASP A 20 9.12 -1.58 17.27
C ASP A 20 9.11 -0.15 17.82
N ALA A 21 8.42 0.78 17.14
CA ALA A 21 8.28 2.13 17.64
C ALA A 21 7.60 2.15 19.02
N VAL A 22 8.21 2.86 19.94
CA VAL A 22 7.71 3.03 21.32
C VAL A 22 6.83 4.29 21.37
N GLN A 23 5.71 4.18 22.05
CA GLN A 23 4.87 5.35 22.31
C GLN A 23 5.64 6.38 23.13
N VAL A 24 5.66 7.63 22.63
CA VAL A 24 6.19 8.76 23.39
C VAL A 24 5.12 9.19 24.41
N ASP A 25 5.56 9.56 25.62
CA ASP A 25 4.66 10.02 26.69
C ASP A 25 3.76 11.17 26.19
N GLY A 26 2.45 10.98 26.33
CA GLY A 26 1.43 11.91 25.83
C GLY A 26 1.25 11.96 24.32
N GLY A 27 2.01 11.15 23.55
CA GLY A 27 1.91 11.04 22.10
C GLY A 27 0.89 9.99 21.62
N PRO A 28 0.63 9.93 20.31
CA PRO A 28 -0.24 8.93 19.73
C PRO A 28 0.37 7.53 19.86
N VAL A 29 -0.51 6.53 20.03
CA VAL A 29 -0.11 5.12 20.08
C VAL A 29 0.34 4.66 18.69
N PRO A 30 1.48 3.95 18.55
CA PRO A 30 1.84 3.30 17.31
C PRO A 30 0.76 2.31 16.83
N LEU A 31 0.47 2.28 15.55
CA LEU A 31 -0.64 1.49 15.00
C LEU A 31 -0.53 -0.01 15.35
N CYS A 32 0.69 -0.58 15.30
CA CYS A 32 0.91 -1.98 15.64
C CYS A 32 0.71 -2.28 17.14
N ALA A 33 0.90 -1.28 18.02
CA ALA A 33 0.70 -1.42 19.47
C ALA A 33 -0.77 -1.24 19.87
N ALA A 34 -1.60 -0.61 19.02
CA ALA A 34 -3.01 -0.40 19.31
C ALA A 34 -3.79 -1.72 19.29
N PRO A 35 -4.78 -1.92 20.19
CA PRO A 35 -5.65 -3.09 20.15
C PRO A 35 -6.42 -3.16 18.83
N LEU A 36 -6.33 -4.30 18.13
CA LEU A 36 -6.96 -4.48 16.82
C LEU A 36 -8.47 -4.25 16.88
N ALA A 37 -9.13 -4.77 17.90
CA ALA A 37 -10.59 -4.65 18.03
C ALA A 37 -11.04 -3.18 18.13
N GLU A 38 -10.33 -2.37 18.93
CA GLU A 38 -10.63 -0.94 19.09
C GLU A 38 -10.39 -0.17 17.79
N SER A 39 -9.23 -0.41 17.17
CA SER A 39 -8.86 0.24 15.90
C SER A 39 -9.83 -0.12 14.78
N ALA A 40 -10.26 -1.39 14.73
CA ALA A 40 -11.25 -1.86 13.75
C ALA A 40 -12.62 -1.24 13.98
N GLN A 41 -13.05 -1.08 15.24
CA GLN A 41 -14.31 -0.41 15.56
C GLN A 41 -14.30 1.05 15.10
N ARG A 42 -13.21 1.80 15.38
CA ARG A 42 -13.08 3.19 14.92
C ARG A 42 -13.19 3.32 13.40
N LEU A 43 -12.59 2.39 12.65
CA LEU A 43 -12.71 2.39 11.19
C LEU A 43 -14.12 1.95 10.76
N ALA A 44 -14.72 0.96 11.43
CA ALA A 44 -16.08 0.52 11.13
C ALA A 44 -17.11 1.65 11.32
N ASP A 45 -16.94 2.48 12.35
CA ASP A 45 -17.80 3.64 12.57
C ASP A 45 -17.74 4.61 11.37
N VAL A 46 -16.55 4.83 10.81
CA VAL A 46 -16.39 5.64 9.59
C VAL A 46 -17.04 4.98 8.37
N LEU A 47 -16.88 3.65 8.21
CA LEU A 47 -17.51 2.92 7.10
C LEU A 47 -19.03 2.97 7.16
N LEU A 48 -19.61 2.90 8.37
CA LEU A 48 -21.04 3.03 8.60
C LEU A 48 -21.52 4.46 8.33
N GLU A 49 -20.77 5.49 8.77
CA GLU A 49 -21.10 6.89 8.48
C GLU A 49 -21.14 7.18 6.98
N GLU A 50 -20.24 6.57 6.21
CA GLU A 50 -20.15 6.77 4.76
C GLU A 50 -21.03 5.81 3.94
N ASP A 51 -21.74 4.89 4.59
CA ASP A 51 -22.50 3.81 3.92
C ASP A 51 -21.66 3.10 2.84
N ALA A 52 -20.46 2.69 3.25
CA ALA A 52 -19.40 2.27 2.33
C ALA A 52 -19.71 0.92 1.67
N ASP A 53 -19.93 0.91 0.37
CA ASP A 53 -20.11 -0.31 -0.44
C ASP A 53 -18.81 -1.09 -0.66
N VAL A 54 -17.68 -0.41 -0.65
CA VAL A 54 -16.38 -0.96 -0.99
C VAL A 54 -15.30 -0.46 -0.05
N VAL A 55 -14.52 -1.39 0.49
CA VAL A 55 -13.26 -1.09 1.18
C VAL A 55 -12.09 -1.55 0.32
N VAL A 56 -11.11 -0.66 0.14
CA VAL A 56 -9.81 -1.02 -0.43
C VAL A 56 -8.77 -0.98 0.68
N THR A 57 -8.09 -2.10 0.93
CA THR A 57 -7.04 -2.23 1.92
C THR A 57 -5.77 -2.82 1.30
N TYR A 58 -4.68 -2.98 2.10
CA TYR A 58 -3.51 -3.73 1.65
C TYR A 58 -3.82 -5.23 1.53
N ASP A 59 -2.97 -5.95 0.79
CA ASP A 59 -3.00 -7.41 0.80
C ASP A 59 -2.50 -7.98 2.15
N PRO A 60 -2.68 -9.29 2.44
CA PRO A 60 -2.32 -9.89 3.72
C PRO A 60 -0.83 -9.75 4.08
N ASN A 61 0.03 -9.57 3.09
CA ASN A 61 1.47 -9.38 3.29
C ASN A 61 1.84 -7.92 3.56
N GLY A 62 0.86 -6.99 3.54
CA GLY A 62 1.14 -5.55 3.67
C GLY A 62 1.98 -4.98 2.53
N GLY A 63 1.75 -5.48 1.31
CA GLY A 63 2.57 -5.15 0.16
C GLY A 63 3.99 -5.71 0.30
N TYR A 64 4.96 -4.84 0.49
CA TYR A 64 6.37 -5.22 0.70
C TYR A 64 6.71 -5.69 2.14
N GLY A 65 5.72 -5.79 3.01
CA GLY A 65 5.89 -6.38 4.35
C GLY A 65 6.02 -5.36 5.49
N HIS A 66 5.69 -4.07 5.27
CA HIS A 66 5.71 -3.09 6.35
C HIS A 66 4.69 -3.47 7.45
N PRO A 67 5.06 -3.45 8.74
CA PRO A 67 4.18 -3.83 9.84
C PRO A 67 2.85 -3.09 9.86
N ASP A 68 2.86 -1.77 9.64
CA ASP A 68 1.63 -0.99 9.58
C ASP A 68 0.74 -1.36 8.39
N HIS A 69 1.32 -1.73 7.25
CA HIS A 69 0.52 -2.18 6.11
C HIS A 69 -0.18 -3.51 6.38
N VAL A 70 0.51 -4.44 7.05
CA VAL A 70 -0.10 -5.70 7.53
C VAL A 70 -1.20 -5.39 8.53
N ARG A 71 -0.95 -4.44 9.44
CA ARG A 71 -1.95 -4.02 10.42
C ARG A 71 -3.16 -3.35 9.76
N VAL A 72 -2.95 -2.50 8.75
CA VAL A 72 -4.04 -1.87 7.97
C VAL A 72 -4.86 -2.92 7.22
N HIS A 73 -4.23 -3.98 6.68
CA HIS A 73 -4.98 -5.11 6.13
C HIS A 73 -5.91 -5.74 7.17
N GLN A 74 -5.37 -6.13 8.33
CA GLN A 74 -6.15 -6.75 9.41
C GLN A 74 -7.29 -5.85 9.89
N LEU A 75 -6.99 -4.57 10.06
CA LEU A 75 -7.91 -3.52 10.48
C LEU A 75 -9.02 -3.32 9.46
N GLY A 76 -8.68 -3.16 8.18
CA GLY A 76 -9.64 -2.92 7.10
C GLY A 76 -10.61 -4.09 6.91
N VAL A 77 -10.08 -5.32 6.97
CA VAL A 77 -10.91 -6.53 6.89
C VAL A 77 -11.87 -6.61 8.07
N ARG A 78 -11.36 -6.42 9.29
CA ARG A 78 -12.19 -6.51 10.49
C ARG A 78 -13.24 -5.41 10.56
N ALA A 79 -12.89 -4.20 10.17
CA ALA A 79 -13.81 -3.07 10.10
C ALA A 79 -14.95 -3.30 9.09
N ALA A 80 -14.60 -3.83 7.90
CA ALA A 80 -15.61 -4.19 6.91
C ALA A 80 -16.57 -5.27 7.40
N GLU A 81 -16.08 -6.28 8.12
CA GLU A 81 -16.91 -7.31 8.76
C GLU A 81 -17.88 -6.69 9.79
N ILE A 82 -17.41 -5.76 10.63
CA ILE A 82 -18.23 -5.07 11.65
C ILE A 82 -19.28 -4.19 10.97
N ALA A 83 -18.89 -3.41 9.95
CA ALA A 83 -19.77 -2.49 9.24
C ALA A 83 -20.73 -3.20 8.26
N GLY A 84 -20.47 -4.47 7.92
CA GLY A 84 -21.24 -5.19 6.91
C GLY A 84 -20.95 -4.70 5.48
N THR A 85 -19.76 -4.10 5.23
CA THR A 85 -19.40 -3.61 3.90
C THR A 85 -19.30 -4.77 2.90
N PRO A 86 -20.06 -4.71 1.77
CA PRO A 86 -20.24 -5.88 0.89
C PRO A 86 -18.99 -6.33 0.17
N GLN A 87 -18.07 -5.42 -0.13
CA GLN A 87 -16.91 -5.73 -0.96
C GLN A 87 -15.60 -5.23 -0.32
N VAL A 88 -14.64 -6.14 -0.17
CA VAL A 88 -13.30 -5.82 0.32
C VAL A 88 -12.28 -6.19 -0.76
N PHE A 89 -11.59 -5.18 -1.29
CA PHE A 89 -10.52 -5.34 -2.24
C PHE A 89 -9.16 -5.16 -1.58
N GLU A 90 -8.28 -6.10 -1.78
CA GLU A 90 -6.90 -6.06 -1.34
C GLU A 90 -6.03 -5.53 -2.49
N ALA A 91 -5.52 -4.30 -2.37
CA ALA A 91 -4.62 -3.71 -3.35
C ALA A 91 -3.26 -4.42 -3.30
N THR A 92 -2.76 -4.84 -4.44
CA THR A 92 -1.52 -5.63 -4.51
C THR A 92 -0.76 -5.41 -5.82
N VAL A 93 0.39 -6.07 -5.93
CA VAL A 93 1.16 -6.22 -7.17
C VAL A 93 1.33 -7.72 -7.42
N PRO A 94 1.12 -8.23 -8.65
CA PRO A 94 1.35 -9.63 -8.96
C PRO A 94 2.83 -9.99 -8.72
N ARG A 95 3.12 -10.75 -7.66
CA ARG A 95 4.48 -11.11 -7.22
C ARG A 95 5.33 -11.67 -8.35
N ASP A 96 4.77 -12.61 -9.10
CA ASP A 96 5.51 -13.27 -10.18
C ASP A 96 5.89 -12.29 -11.29
N LEU A 97 5.01 -11.30 -11.57
CA LEU A 97 5.30 -10.26 -12.55
C LEU A 97 6.41 -9.32 -12.04
N LEU A 98 6.35 -8.95 -10.76
CA LEU A 98 7.36 -8.12 -10.11
C LEU A 98 8.74 -8.81 -10.14
N LEU A 99 8.83 -10.07 -9.71
CA LEU A 99 10.07 -10.85 -9.70
C LEU A 99 10.66 -11.02 -11.10
N ARG A 100 9.81 -11.26 -12.11
CA ARG A 100 10.26 -11.29 -13.52
C ARG A 100 10.79 -9.93 -13.97
N GLY A 101 10.13 -8.84 -13.58
CA GLY A 101 10.56 -7.47 -13.86
C GLY A 101 11.93 -7.16 -13.25
N ILE A 102 12.13 -7.49 -11.97
CA ILE A 102 13.40 -7.33 -11.25
C ILE A 102 14.51 -8.14 -11.95
N LYS A 103 14.25 -9.42 -12.26
CA LYS A 103 15.18 -10.29 -12.97
C LYS A 103 15.56 -9.77 -14.36
N LEU A 104 14.62 -9.14 -15.07
CA LEU A 104 14.91 -8.53 -16.37
C LEU A 104 15.73 -7.25 -16.20
N ALA A 105 15.33 -6.41 -15.25
CA ALA A 105 16.04 -5.16 -14.97
C ALA A 105 17.49 -5.40 -14.52
N SER A 106 17.77 -6.45 -13.75
CA SER A 106 19.12 -6.79 -13.27
C SER A 106 20.12 -7.12 -14.40
N LYS A 107 19.64 -7.41 -15.61
CA LYS A 107 20.50 -7.64 -16.78
C LYS A 107 21.08 -6.34 -17.37
N VAL A 108 20.41 -5.20 -17.13
CA VAL A 108 20.75 -3.91 -17.75
C VAL A 108 20.98 -2.81 -16.71
N TYR A 109 20.60 -3.05 -15.47
CA TYR A 109 20.73 -2.10 -14.37
C TYR A 109 21.36 -2.79 -13.17
N ARG A 110 22.40 -2.16 -12.59
CA ARG A 110 23.03 -2.62 -11.36
C ARG A 110 22.29 -1.99 -10.18
N PHE A 111 21.55 -2.80 -9.46
CA PHE A 111 20.88 -2.34 -8.24
C PHE A 111 21.90 -1.96 -7.16
N PRO A 112 21.54 -1.04 -6.25
CA PRO A 112 22.38 -0.73 -5.08
C PRO A 112 22.63 -1.99 -4.24
N PRO A 113 23.77 -2.08 -3.51
CA PRO A 113 24.10 -3.25 -2.70
C PRO A 113 23.06 -3.60 -1.63
N GLU A 114 22.32 -2.58 -1.15
CA GLU A 114 21.29 -2.69 -0.14
C GLU A 114 19.97 -3.27 -0.69
N PHE A 115 19.81 -3.32 -2.01
CA PHE A 115 18.64 -3.88 -2.66
C PHE A 115 18.68 -5.40 -2.63
N ASP A 116 17.85 -6.00 -1.78
CA ASP A 116 17.66 -7.44 -1.72
C ASP A 116 16.43 -7.89 -2.49
N PRO A 117 16.57 -8.48 -3.70
CA PRO A 117 15.45 -8.97 -4.47
C PRO A 117 14.71 -10.14 -3.80
N THR A 118 15.35 -10.86 -2.85
CA THR A 118 14.73 -12.01 -2.18
C THR A 118 13.66 -11.58 -1.19
N SER A 119 13.72 -10.33 -0.70
CA SER A 119 12.69 -9.75 0.16
C SER A 119 11.31 -9.76 -0.52
N PHE A 120 11.27 -9.72 -1.84
CA PHE A 120 10.02 -9.74 -2.63
C PHE A 120 9.45 -11.13 -2.86
N GLU A 121 10.15 -12.21 -2.52
CA GLU A 121 9.66 -13.58 -2.70
C GLU A 121 8.44 -13.90 -1.82
N ARG A 122 8.31 -13.19 -0.69
CA ARG A 122 7.18 -13.30 0.22
C ARG A 122 6.27 -12.06 0.25
N ALA A 123 6.65 -11.01 -0.49
CA ALA A 123 5.88 -9.79 -0.60
C ALA A 123 4.70 -9.96 -1.56
N PHE A 124 3.71 -9.09 -1.41
CA PHE A 124 2.56 -9.02 -2.31
C PHE A 124 1.81 -10.36 -2.51
N THR A 125 0.92 -10.40 -3.48
CA THR A 125 0.05 -11.54 -3.76
C THR A 125 0.54 -12.31 -4.98
N ALA A 126 0.43 -13.64 -4.99
CA ALA A 126 0.73 -14.45 -6.16
C ALA A 126 -0.16 -14.07 -7.34
N SER A 127 0.37 -14.12 -8.56
CA SER A 127 -0.40 -13.72 -9.76
C SER A 127 -1.69 -14.53 -9.97
N ALA A 128 -1.73 -15.76 -9.47
CA ALA A 128 -2.89 -16.65 -9.55
C ALA A 128 -4.06 -16.17 -8.67
N ASP A 129 -3.76 -15.45 -7.59
CA ASP A 129 -4.74 -14.97 -6.61
C ASP A 129 -5.29 -13.57 -6.95
N VAL A 130 -4.73 -12.92 -7.96
CA VAL A 130 -5.21 -11.62 -8.43
C VAL A 130 -6.53 -11.80 -9.19
N THR A 131 -7.60 -11.23 -8.68
CA THR A 131 -8.95 -11.36 -9.25
C THR A 131 -9.29 -10.22 -10.21
N HIS A 132 -8.76 -9.02 -9.98
CA HIS A 132 -9.11 -7.82 -10.73
C HIS A 132 -7.87 -7.10 -11.25
N ARG A 133 -7.99 -6.61 -12.49
CA ARG A 133 -6.98 -5.79 -13.17
C ARG A 133 -7.67 -4.56 -13.73
N VAL A 134 -7.32 -3.39 -13.22
CA VAL A 134 -7.95 -2.13 -13.59
C VAL A 134 -6.99 -1.32 -14.46
N ASP A 135 -7.41 -0.98 -15.67
CA ASP A 135 -6.65 -0.09 -16.56
C ASP A 135 -6.78 1.36 -16.08
N VAL A 136 -5.70 1.89 -15.53
CA VAL A 136 -5.62 3.26 -15.03
C VAL A 136 -4.71 4.15 -15.88
N ARG A 137 -4.36 3.73 -17.10
CA ARG A 137 -3.46 4.49 -17.99
C ARG A 137 -3.93 5.91 -18.25
N ARG A 138 -5.22 6.15 -18.31
CA ARG A 138 -5.79 7.50 -18.46
C ARG A 138 -5.51 8.41 -17.25
N TYR A 139 -5.25 7.83 -16.09
CA TYR A 139 -4.95 8.54 -14.84
C TYR A 139 -3.47 8.55 -14.47
N ALA A 140 -2.59 8.09 -15.37
CA ALA A 140 -1.16 7.95 -15.07
C ALA A 140 -0.49 9.27 -14.66
N ASP A 141 -0.90 10.41 -15.23
CA ASP A 141 -0.38 11.72 -14.84
C ASP A 141 -0.86 12.14 -13.44
N ALA A 142 -2.11 11.86 -13.06
CA ALA A 142 -2.64 12.10 -11.71
C ALA A 142 -1.94 11.19 -10.68
N LYS A 143 -1.75 9.92 -11.01
CA LYS A 143 -1.00 8.95 -10.19
C LYS A 143 0.44 9.39 -9.95
N ARG A 144 1.10 9.88 -10.99
CA ARG A 144 2.46 10.43 -10.88
C ARG A 144 2.51 11.70 -10.03
N ALA A 145 1.54 12.58 -10.16
CA ALA A 145 1.42 13.77 -9.31
C ALA A 145 1.17 13.41 -7.84
N SER A 146 0.36 12.38 -7.57
CA SER A 146 0.17 11.85 -6.22
C SER A 146 1.47 11.31 -5.63
N MET A 147 2.24 10.52 -6.39
CA MET A 147 3.56 10.05 -5.94
C MET A 147 4.51 11.21 -5.63
N ALA A 148 4.52 12.24 -6.48
CA ALA A 148 5.36 13.44 -6.28
C ALA A 148 4.95 14.26 -5.05
N ALA A 149 3.70 14.19 -4.62
CA ALA A 149 3.21 14.87 -3.43
C ALA A 149 3.73 14.25 -2.11
N HIS A 150 4.26 13.02 -2.15
CA HIS A 150 4.92 12.38 -1.00
C HIS A 150 6.37 12.87 -0.87
N ALA A 151 6.54 14.19 -0.75
CA ALA A 151 7.86 14.83 -0.72
C ALA A 151 8.74 14.38 0.46
N SER A 152 8.15 14.06 1.62
CA SER A 152 8.88 13.51 2.76
C SER A 152 9.47 12.13 2.46
N GLN A 153 8.82 11.35 1.62
CA GLN A 153 9.29 10.07 1.12
C GLN A 153 10.27 10.23 -0.05
N ALA A 154 10.32 11.39 -0.70
CA ALA A 154 11.22 11.70 -1.81
C ALA A 154 12.57 12.27 -1.37
N THR A 155 12.81 12.50 -0.07
CA THR A 155 14.02 13.11 0.51
C THR A 155 14.72 12.29 1.60
N ALA A 156 14.12 11.21 2.16
CA ALA A 156 14.74 10.34 3.15
C ALA A 156 15.70 9.30 2.53
N ASP A 157 16.75 8.90 3.23
CA ASP A 157 17.94 8.32 2.58
C ASP A 157 17.85 6.89 2.00
N ASP A 158 16.86 6.04 2.34
CA ASP A 158 16.84 4.64 1.87
C ASP A 158 15.57 4.17 1.15
N GLY A 159 14.37 4.62 1.52
CA GLY A 159 13.13 4.30 0.79
C GLY A 159 12.92 5.12 -0.49
N ASP A 160 13.59 6.25 -0.59
CA ASP A 160 13.37 7.32 -1.55
C ASP A 160 13.95 7.11 -2.92
N ARG A 161 14.99 6.31 -3.01
CA ARG A 161 15.62 6.02 -4.30
C ARG A 161 14.62 5.34 -5.24
N THR A 162 13.70 4.54 -4.69
CA THR A 162 12.69 3.82 -5.47
C THR A 162 11.60 4.76 -6.00
N LEU A 163 11.03 5.62 -5.15
CA LEU A 163 10.00 6.57 -5.58
C LEU A 163 10.58 7.61 -6.55
N ALA A 164 11.76 8.15 -6.25
CA ALA A 164 12.46 9.07 -7.12
C ALA A 164 12.81 8.42 -8.49
N ALA A 165 13.21 7.14 -8.49
CA ALA A 165 13.46 6.40 -9.73
C ALA A 165 12.18 6.26 -10.57
N PHE A 166 11.04 5.96 -9.96
CA PHE A 166 9.75 5.89 -10.64
C PHE A 166 9.35 7.24 -11.24
N LEU A 167 9.56 8.33 -10.51
CA LEU A 167 9.28 9.68 -10.98
C LEU A 167 10.21 10.15 -12.11
N ARG A 168 11.40 9.58 -12.24
CA ARG A 168 12.34 9.85 -13.36
C ARG A 168 12.02 9.08 -14.63
N MET A 169 11.14 8.07 -14.57
CA MET A 169 10.80 7.29 -15.77
C MET A 169 10.19 8.17 -16.86
N PRO A 170 10.56 7.96 -18.15
CA PRO A 170 9.84 8.57 -19.27
C PRO A 170 8.34 8.23 -19.23
N LYS A 171 7.47 9.18 -19.58
CA LYS A 171 6.02 9.00 -19.50
C LYS A 171 5.48 7.72 -20.16
N PRO A 172 5.93 7.31 -21.36
CA PRO A 172 5.46 6.06 -21.97
C PRO A 172 5.80 4.81 -21.14
N LEU A 173 7.01 4.76 -20.58
CA LEU A 173 7.43 3.65 -19.72
C LEU A 173 6.65 3.66 -18.41
N TYR A 174 6.49 4.83 -17.79
CA TYR A 174 5.69 4.98 -16.56
C TYR A 174 4.26 4.47 -16.78
N ARG A 175 3.59 4.87 -17.87
CA ARG A 175 2.23 4.41 -18.22
C ARG A 175 2.17 2.90 -18.45
N ARG A 176 3.23 2.29 -18.97
CA ARG A 176 3.30 0.84 -19.15
C ARG A 176 3.47 0.10 -17.81
N VAL A 177 4.29 0.63 -16.92
CA VAL A 177 4.62 0.00 -15.62
C VAL A 177 3.46 0.19 -14.62
N PHE A 178 2.95 1.42 -14.52
CA PHE A 178 1.97 1.83 -13.51
C PHE A 178 0.54 2.01 -14.03
N GLY A 179 0.31 1.68 -15.29
CA GLY A 179 -0.98 1.86 -15.95
C GLY A 179 -2.02 0.78 -15.67
N THR A 180 -1.67 -0.23 -14.86
CA THR A 180 -2.61 -1.25 -14.39
C THR A 180 -2.51 -1.34 -12.88
N GLU A 181 -3.63 -1.35 -12.21
CA GLU A 181 -3.74 -1.65 -10.78
C GLU A 181 -4.35 -3.04 -10.61
N TYR A 182 -3.91 -3.73 -9.57
CA TYR A 182 -4.25 -5.11 -9.32
C TYR A 182 -4.87 -5.26 -7.95
N TYR A 183 -5.93 -6.06 -7.89
CA TYR A 183 -6.65 -6.30 -6.66
C TYR A 183 -7.02 -7.77 -6.53
N ARG A 184 -7.12 -8.21 -5.30
CA ARG A 184 -7.74 -9.46 -4.90
C ARG A 184 -9.06 -9.12 -4.20
N LEU A 185 -10.17 -9.58 -4.76
CA LEU A 185 -11.45 -9.52 -4.06
C LEU A 185 -11.43 -10.59 -2.97
N ARG A 186 -11.70 -10.17 -1.76
CA ARG A 186 -11.83 -11.08 -0.63
C ARG A 186 -13.17 -11.82 -0.74
N PRO A 187 -13.19 -13.17 -0.56
CA PRO A 187 -14.43 -13.95 -0.60
C PRO A 187 -15.36 -13.63 0.57
#